data_df6e9cd048888eeb4a18a13a05a90ab6
#
_entry.id   df6e9cd048888eeb4a18a13a05a90ab6
#
_cell.length_a   1.000
_cell.length_b   1.000
_cell.length_c   1.000
_cell.angle_alpha   90.00
_cell.angle_beta   90.00
_cell.angle_gamma   90.00
#
_symmetry.space_group_name_H-M   'P 1'
#
loop_
_entity.id
_entity.type
_entity.pdbx_description
1 polymer ?
#
loop_
_entity_poly.entity_id
_entity_poly.type
_entity_poly.pdbx_seq_one_letter_code
_entity_poly.pdbx_strand_id
1 'polypeptide(L)'
;TSLNTESYVKNAFAKPLNRAMVGWFVGHLLNDPDEKKDPRLSLVDADLRGLPPVTLVNASIDPLRNDGDKLATALEAQGVAVERRVYDGVAHEFFGAAAVVEKARQAQAYAGQRLSRSLRQSPRTTPSPI
;
A
#
# COMPACT_ATOMS: atom_id res chain seq x y z
N THR A 1 3.51 5.99 12.59
CA THR A 1 4.16 6.44 11.33
C THR A 1 4.75 7.82 11.55
N SER A 2 6.05 7.97 11.28
CA SER A 2 6.74 9.26 11.32
C SER A 2 6.41 10.02 10.04
N LEU A 3 5.79 11.19 10.13
CA LEU A 3 5.50 12.07 8.98
C LEU A 3 6.76 12.80 8.46
N ASN A 4 7.95 12.21 8.65
CA ASN A 4 9.26 12.83 8.38
C ASN A 4 10.10 12.05 7.37
N THR A 5 9.54 11.08 6.63
CA THR A 5 10.26 10.40 5.57
C THR A 5 10.53 11.34 4.41
N GLU A 6 11.44 10.96 3.51
CA GLU A 6 11.75 11.73 2.30
C GLU A 6 10.50 12.08 1.50
N SER A 7 9.57 11.10 1.33
CA SER A 7 8.35 11.34 0.57
C SER A 7 7.41 12.33 1.25
N TYR A 8 7.32 12.34 2.59
CA TYR A 8 6.56 13.34 3.33
C TYR A 8 7.14 14.74 3.21
N VAL A 9 8.46 14.86 3.16
CA VAL A 9 9.13 16.17 2.97
C VAL A 9 8.97 16.63 1.53
N LYS A 10 9.31 15.78 0.56
CA LYS A 10 9.28 16.11 -0.87
C LYS A 10 7.87 16.44 -1.37
N ASN A 11 6.87 15.71 -0.89
CA ASN A 11 5.47 15.85 -1.31
C ASN A 11 4.60 16.54 -0.22
N ALA A 12 5.23 17.40 0.61
CA ALA A 12 4.54 18.06 1.72
C ALA A 12 3.32 18.90 1.30
N PHE A 13 3.32 19.41 0.07
CA PHE A 13 2.27 20.24 -0.52
C PHE A 13 1.60 19.59 -1.75
N ALA A 14 1.79 18.31 -1.98
CA ALA A 14 1.18 17.59 -3.09
C ALA A 14 -0.36 17.62 -3.01
N LYS A 15 -0.99 17.39 -4.14
CA LYS A 15 -2.45 17.27 -4.27
C LYS A 15 -2.77 15.96 -4.99
N PRO A 16 -3.89 15.32 -4.65
CA PRO A 16 -4.93 15.70 -3.69
C PRO A 16 -4.53 15.51 -2.22
N LEU A 17 -3.54 14.65 -1.90
CA LEU A 17 -3.08 14.36 -0.54
C LEU A 17 -1.76 15.08 -0.26
N ASN A 18 -1.65 15.70 0.91
CA ASN A 18 -0.44 16.34 1.41
C ASN A 18 -0.13 15.92 2.85
N ARG A 19 1.07 16.31 3.34
CA ARG A 19 1.53 15.95 4.69
C ARG A 19 0.58 16.41 5.80
N ALA A 20 0.04 17.63 5.70
CA ALA A 20 -0.86 18.18 6.72
C ALA A 20 -2.18 17.40 6.78
N MET A 21 -2.73 17.01 5.61
CA MET A 21 -3.93 16.18 5.55
C MET A 21 -3.70 14.80 6.15
N VAL A 22 -2.57 14.15 5.89
CA VAL A 22 -2.26 12.86 6.52
C VAL A 22 -2.24 13.01 8.04
N GLY A 23 -1.59 14.06 8.57
CA GLY A 23 -1.60 14.35 9.99
C GLY A 23 -3.01 14.57 10.55
N TRP A 24 -3.84 15.28 9.82
CA TRP A 24 -5.25 15.50 10.18
C TRP A 24 -6.05 14.19 10.23
N PHE A 25 -5.94 13.34 9.20
CA PHE A 25 -6.60 12.02 9.18
C PHE A 25 -6.16 11.14 10.35
N VAL A 26 -4.85 11.06 10.61
CA VAL A 26 -4.31 10.28 11.74
C VAL A 26 -4.85 10.82 13.08
N GLY A 27 -4.90 12.14 13.24
CA GLY A 27 -5.43 12.76 14.45
C GLY A 27 -6.92 12.49 14.68
N HIS A 28 -7.71 12.25 13.63
CA HIS A 28 -9.12 11.89 13.73
C HIS A 28 -9.37 10.38 13.87
N LEU A 29 -8.39 9.57 13.46
CA LEU A 29 -8.46 8.12 13.57
C LEU A 29 -8.17 7.62 14.97
N LEU A 30 -7.27 8.31 15.70
CA LEU A 30 -6.77 7.88 16.99
C LEU A 30 -7.50 8.61 18.14
N ASN A 31 -7.94 7.86 19.15
CA ASN A 31 -8.44 8.41 20.40
C ASN A 31 -7.30 8.65 21.41
N ASP A 32 -6.24 7.83 21.31
CA ASP A 32 -5.05 7.90 22.15
C ASP A 32 -3.78 7.86 21.27
N PRO A 33 -2.75 8.68 21.56
CA PRO A 33 -1.48 8.65 20.83
C PRO A 33 -0.78 7.28 20.79
N ASP A 34 -0.98 6.43 21.79
CA ASP A 34 -0.37 5.09 21.85
C ASP A 34 -1.02 4.10 20.88
N GLU A 35 -2.24 4.35 20.41
CA GLU A 35 -2.91 3.55 19.36
C GLU A 35 -2.12 3.52 18.05
N LYS A 36 -1.18 4.45 17.84
CA LYS A 36 -0.24 4.41 16.70
C LYS A 36 0.57 3.13 16.60
N LYS A 37 0.73 2.42 17.72
CA LYS A 37 1.47 1.16 17.81
C LYS A 37 0.59 -0.07 17.57
N ASP A 38 -0.73 0.12 17.46
CA ASP A 38 -1.63 -0.98 17.16
C ASP A 38 -1.26 -1.65 15.82
N PRO A 39 -1.03 -2.98 15.79
CA PRO A 39 -0.62 -3.67 14.58
C PRO A 39 -1.64 -3.59 13.44
N ARG A 40 -2.89 -3.24 13.72
CA ARG A 40 -3.91 -2.97 12.71
C ARG A 40 -3.68 -1.63 11.98
N LEU A 41 -2.92 -0.72 12.58
CA LEU A 41 -2.54 0.58 12.03
C LEU A 41 -1.07 0.60 11.59
N SER A 42 -0.18 0.06 12.41
CA SER A 42 1.25 -0.04 12.13
C SER A 42 1.58 -1.41 11.54
N LEU A 43 1.14 -1.65 10.31
CA LEU A 43 1.35 -2.93 9.62
C LEU A 43 2.83 -3.33 9.53
N VAL A 44 3.75 -2.37 9.53
CA VAL A 44 5.19 -2.63 9.50
C VAL A 44 5.71 -3.34 10.76
N ASP A 45 4.97 -3.21 11.88
CA ASP A 45 5.29 -3.81 13.17
C ASP A 45 4.43 -5.05 13.47
N ALA A 46 3.53 -5.42 12.54
CA ALA A 46 2.63 -6.55 12.68
C ALA A 46 3.32 -7.90 12.37
N ASP A 47 2.71 -8.98 12.81
CA ASP A 47 3.06 -10.33 12.33
C ASP A 47 2.42 -10.54 10.96
N LEU A 48 3.25 -10.49 9.91
CA LEU A 48 2.85 -10.60 8.51
C LEU A 48 3.13 -12.01 7.93
N ARG A 49 3.66 -12.93 8.73
CA ARG A 49 4.01 -14.28 8.29
C ARG A 49 2.79 -15.03 7.79
N GLY A 50 2.96 -15.80 6.72
CA GLY A 50 1.90 -16.61 6.15
C GLY A 50 0.87 -15.86 5.31
N LEU A 51 1.05 -14.56 5.10
CA LEU A 51 0.23 -13.83 4.13
C LEU A 51 0.47 -14.34 2.71
N PRO A 52 -0.56 -14.33 1.85
CA PRO A 52 -0.40 -14.63 0.44
C PRO A 52 0.50 -13.58 -0.24
N PRO A 53 0.97 -13.84 -1.48
CA PRO A 53 1.76 -12.86 -2.23
C PRO A 53 1.08 -11.50 -2.31
N VAL A 54 1.82 -10.45 -1.97
CA VAL A 54 1.32 -9.07 -1.90
C VAL A 54 1.78 -8.28 -3.12
N THR A 55 0.87 -7.50 -3.69
CA THR A 55 1.19 -6.54 -4.75
C THR A 55 0.93 -5.13 -4.25
N LEU A 56 1.95 -4.28 -4.32
CA LEU A 56 1.89 -2.88 -3.92
C LEU A 56 1.97 -1.96 -5.16
N VAL A 57 1.03 -1.02 -5.23
CA VAL A 57 0.99 0.02 -6.27
C VAL A 57 1.13 1.38 -5.59
N ASN A 58 2.16 2.13 -5.94
CA ASN A 58 2.43 3.45 -5.37
C ASN A 58 2.51 4.52 -6.46
N ALA A 59 2.11 5.74 -6.11
CA ALA A 59 2.37 6.95 -6.88
C ALA A 59 3.73 7.57 -6.49
N SER A 60 4.41 8.23 -7.44
CA SER A 60 5.68 8.89 -7.12
C SER A 60 5.47 10.25 -6.41
N ILE A 61 4.37 10.94 -6.72
CA ILE A 61 4.01 12.24 -6.11
C ILE A 61 3.01 11.96 -4.98
N ASP A 62 3.50 11.34 -3.92
CA ASP A 62 2.68 10.88 -2.81
C ASP A 62 3.48 10.96 -1.49
N PRO A 63 2.96 11.63 -0.45
CA PRO A 63 3.60 11.61 0.86
C PRO A 63 3.74 10.19 1.43
N LEU A 64 2.82 9.26 1.10
CA LEU A 64 2.82 7.87 1.58
C LEU A 64 3.77 6.93 0.80
N ARG A 65 4.51 7.42 -0.21
CA ARG A 65 5.36 6.55 -1.04
C ARG A 65 6.35 5.71 -0.22
N ASN A 66 7.03 6.33 0.75
CA ASN A 66 7.98 5.61 1.61
C ASN A 66 7.30 4.68 2.62
N ASP A 67 6.03 4.86 2.94
CA ASP A 67 5.29 3.89 3.76
C ASP A 67 5.09 2.58 2.96
N GLY A 68 4.89 2.68 1.65
CA GLY A 68 4.91 1.52 0.75
C GLY A 68 6.27 0.82 0.69
N ASP A 69 7.41 1.57 0.72
CA ASP A 69 8.76 1.00 0.79
C ASP A 69 8.95 0.19 2.08
N LYS A 70 8.57 0.79 3.22
CA LYS A 70 8.69 0.16 4.54
C LYS A 70 7.83 -1.11 4.64
N LEU A 71 6.60 -1.05 4.15
CA LEU A 71 5.71 -2.20 4.15
C LEU A 71 6.27 -3.34 3.29
N ALA A 72 6.78 -3.05 2.10
CA ALA A 72 7.42 -4.05 1.25
C ALA A 72 8.58 -4.73 1.99
N THR A 73 9.47 -3.94 2.60
CA THR A 73 10.60 -4.46 3.38
C THR A 73 10.15 -5.33 4.56
N ALA A 74 9.11 -4.90 5.30
CA ALA A 74 8.60 -5.67 6.44
C ALA A 74 7.98 -7.01 6.02
N LEU A 75 7.26 -7.04 4.89
CA LEU A 75 6.70 -8.25 4.31
C LEU A 75 7.80 -9.23 3.86
N GLU A 76 8.78 -8.75 3.10
CA GLU A 76 9.91 -9.55 2.61
C GLU A 76 10.73 -10.13 3.76
N ALA A 77 11.01 -9.34 4.81
CA ALA A 77 11.72 -9.77 6.01
C ALA A 77 11.00 -10.93 6.75
N GLN A 78 9.69 -11.05 6.58
CA GLN A 78 8.87 -12.11 7.17
C GLN A 78 8.53 -13.25 6.18
N GLY A 79 9.20 -13.29 5.03
CA GLY A 79 9.08 -14.38 4.05
C GLY A 79 7.84 -14.27 3.15
N VAL A 80 7.18 -13.12 3.10
CA VAL A 80 6.07 -12.87 2.19
C VAL A 80 6.58 -12.41 0.83
N ALA A 81 6.13 -13.04 -0.24
CA ALA A 81 6.48 -12.63 -1.60
C ALA A 81 5.83 -11.27 -1.92
N VAL A 82 6.62 -10.29 -2.32
CA VAL A 82 6.16 -8.94 -2.63
C VAL A 82 6.52 -8.55 -4.05
N GLU A 83 5.56 -7.97 -4.77
CA GLU A 83 5.84 -7.20 -5.98
C GLU A 83 5.36 -5.76 -5.78
N ARG A 84 6.27 -4.82 -5.96
CA ARG A 84 5.95 -3.40 -5.82
C ARG A 84 6.25 -2.64 -7.11
N ARG A 85 5.30 -1.76 -7.50
CA ARG A 85 5.50 -0.79 -8.59
C ARG A 85 5.21 0.63 -8.14
N VAL A 86 6.13 1.52 -8.46
CA VAL A 86 5.94 2.97 -8.33
C VAL A 86 5.67 3.53 -9.72
N TYR A 87 4.54 4.22 -9.88
CA TYR A 87 4.19 4.90 -11.13
C TYR A 87 4.66 6.34 -11.06
N ASP A 88 5.59 6.69 -11.94
CA ASP A 88 6.19 8.02 -11.96
C ASP A 88 5.24 9.08 -12.52
N GLY A 89 5.33 10.33 -12.00
CA GLY A 89 4.57 11.49 -12.49
C GLY A 89 3.07 11.45 -12.20
N VAL A 90 2.60 10.54 -11.33
CA VAL A 90 1.20 10.50 -10.85
C VAL A 90 1.12 10.76 -9.36
N ALA A 91 -0.01 11.32 -8.93
CA ALA A 91 -0.28 11.68 -7.55
C ALA A 91 -1.08 10.60 -6.82
N HIS A 92 -1.24 10.76 -5.51
CA HIS A 92 -2.13 9.93 -4.69
C HIS A 92 -3.50 9.76 -5.34
N GLU A 93 -4.12 8.59 -5.19
CA GLU A 93 -5.42 8.21 -5.77
C GLU A 93 -5.47 8.11 -7.31
N PHE A 94 -4.34 8.27 -8.03
CA PHE A 94 -4.33 8.13 -9.49
C PHE A 94 -4.98 6.83 -9.97
N PHE A 95 -4.91 5.77 -9.18
CA PHE A 95 -5.42 4.44 -9.52
C PHE A 95 -6.90 4.47 -9.89
N GLY A 96 -7.72 5.31 -9.23
CA GLY A 96 -9.14 5.49 -9.54
C GLY A 96 -9.43 6.29 -10.82
N ALA A 97 -8.42 6.95 -11.40
CA ALA A 97 -8.59 7.89 -12.51
C ALA A 97 -8.42 7.25 -13.91
N ALA A 98 -8.69 5.96 -14.08
CA ALA A 98 -8.44 5.22 -15.32
C ALA A 98 -9.19 5.77 -16.55
N ALA A 99 -10.30 6.49 -16.35
CA ALA A 99 -11.02 7.13 -17.45
C ALA A 99 -10.19 8.18 -18.19
N VAL A 100 -9.27 8.87 -17.49
CA VAL A 100 -8.52 10.02 -18.01
C VAL A 100 -6.99 9.90 -17.86
N VAL A 101 -6.50 8.96 -17.05
CA VAL A 101 -5.07 8.77 -16.78
C VAL A 101 -4.59 7.43 -17.30
N GLU A 102 -3.71 7.44 -18.30
CA GLU A 102 -3.17 6.21 -18.91
C GLU A 102 -2.44 5.33 -17.89
N LYS A 103 -1.63 5.92 -17.00
CA LYS A 103 -0.92 5.18 -15.97
C LYS A 103 -1.85 4.49 -14.97
N ALA A 104 -3.05 5.04 -14.76
CA ALA A 104 -4.08 4.38 -13.96
C ALA A 104 -4.61 3.12 -14.64
N ARG A 105 -4.88 3.15 -15.96
CA ARG A 105 -5.25 1.95 -16.75
C ARG A 105 -4.18 0.87 -16.66
N GLN A 106 -2.92 1.26 -16.82
CA GLN A 106 -1.78 0.35 -16.71
C GLN A 106 -1.67 -0.26 -15.30
N ALA A 107 -1.85 0.54 -14.25
CA ALA A 107 -1.79 0.08 -12.87
C ALA A 107 -2.94 -0.88 -12.54
N GLN A 108 -4.16 -0.58 -12.99
CA GLN A 108 -5.31 -1.46 -12.83
C GLN A 108 -5.14 -2.78 -13.58
N ALA A 109 -4.67 -2.74 -14.83
CA ALA A 109 -4.39 -3.94 -15.62
C ALA A 109 -3.32 -4.81 -14.94
N TYR A 110 -2.24 -4.19 -14.43
CA TYR A 110 -1.21 -4.89 -13.68
C TYR A 110 -1.76 -5.55 -12.40
N ALA A 111 -2.49 -4.80 -11.58
CA ALA A 111 -3.09 -5.34 -10.35
C ALA A 111 -4.06 -6.49 -10.64
N GLY A 112 -4.90 -6.35 -11.67
CA GLY A 112 -5.83 -7.39 -12.11
C GLY A 112 -5.12 -8.67 -12.58
N GLN A 113 -4.01 -8.54 -13.34
CA GLN A 113 -3.20 -9.69 -13.76
C GLN A 113 -2.57 -10.41 -12.57
N ARG A 114 -2.05 -9.65 -11.59
CA ARG A 114 -1.46 -10.21 -10.36
C ARG A 114 -2.49 -10.98 -9.54
N LEU A 115 -3.65 -10.37 -9.30
CA LEU A 115 -4.76 -10.99 -8.57
C LEU A 115 -5.25 -12.27 -9.28
N SER A 116 -5.48 -12.20 -10.59
CA SER A 116 -5.89 -13.36 -11.39
C SER A 116 -4.89 -14.52 -11.31
N ARG A 117 -3.58 -14.22 -11.32
CA ARG A 117 -2.53 -15.23 -11.18
C ARG A 117 -2.58 -15.89 -9.80
N SER A 118 -2.67 -15.11 -8.74
CA SER A 118 -2.73 -15.62 -7.35
C SER A 118 -3.95 -16.50 -7.14
N LEU A 119 -5.13 -16.10 -7.62
CA LEU A 119 -6.36 -16.88 -7.51
C LEU A 119 -6.32 -18.21 -8.28
N ARG A 120 -5.57 -18.29 -9.38
CA ARG A 120 -5.41 -19.53 -10.15
C ARG A 120 -4.39 -20.48 -9.53
N GLN A 121 -3.43 -19.96 -8.77
CA GLN A 121 -2.36 -20.75 -8.14
C GLN A 121 -2.75 -21.24 -6.74
N SER A 122 -3.82 -20.71 -6.13
CA SER A 122 -4.34 -21.25 -4.88
C SER A 122 -4.76 -22.71 -5.09
N PRO A 123 -4.28 -23.67 -4.26
CA PRO A 123 -4.73 -25.05 -4.35
C PRO A 123 -6.24 -25.06 -4.18
N ARG A 124 -6.95 -25.69 -5.12
CA ARG A 124 -8.37 -25.98 -4.94
C ARG A 124 -8.45 -26.92 -3.74
N THR A 125 -8.91 -26.45 -2.62
CA THR A 125 -9.35 -27.33 -1.54
C THR A 125 -10.51 -28.12 -2.09
N THR A 126 -10.26 -29.37 -2.52
CA THR A 126 -11.32 -30.34 -2.76
C THR A 126 -12.05 -30.52 -1.43
N PRO A 127 -13.38 -30.34 -1.38
CA PRO A 127 -14.14 -30.70 -0.19
C PRO A 127 -13.87 -32.17 0.09
N SER A 128 -13.49 -32.53 1.33
CA SER A 128 -13.47 -33.91 1.76
C SER A 128 -14.86 -34.51 1.51
N PRO A 129 -14.97 -35.68 0.88
CA PRO A 129 -16.24 -36.40 0.81
C PRO A 129 -16.69 -36.71 2.24
N ILE A 130 -17.95 -36.38 2.52
CA ILE A 130 -18.66 -36.70 3.77
C ILE A 130 -18.82 -38.21 3.87
#